data_4aee6bc9117929d597d41c933a3d6747
#
_entry.id   4aee6bc9117929d597d41c933a3d6747
#
_cell.length_a   1.000
_cell.length_b   1.000
_cell.length_c   1.000
_cell.angle_alpha   90.00
_cell.angle_beta   90.00
_cell.angle_gamma   90.00
#
_symmetry.space_group_name_H-M   'P 1'
#
loop_
_entity.id
_entity.type
_entity.pdbx_description
1 polymer ?
#
loop_
_entity_poly.entity_id
_entity_poly.type
_entity_poly.pdbx_seq_one_letter_code
_entity_poly.pdbx_strand_id
1 'polypeptide(L)'
;MGAKEILDNVGVLVLTVIFGSGLIQIAPIKINPWSWLIQRIGREAGKELYEKLESLEEKVDDLDERVKAHEGQREEQENVGRRRRILRFADECRKNEKHSLEHFNEILDDNSEYKQYCSEHPKFKNDKCAISVEFVEKAYKHCVETDDFL
;
A
#
# COMPACT_ATOMS: atom_id res chain seq x y z
N MET A 1 24.46 -41.55 -30.75
CA MET A 1 23.70 -40.38 -30.28
C MET A 1 23.54 -40.54 -28.78
N GLY A 2 24.25 -39.74 -27.99
CA GLY A 2 24.31 -39.94 -26.56
C GLY A 2 23.17 -39.19 -25.85
N ALA A 3 22.77 -39.69 -24.70
CA ALA A 3 21.72 -39.10 -23.85
C ALA A 3 21.95 -37.58 -23.52
N LYS A 4 23.19 -37.13 -23.55
CA LYS A 4 23.58 -35.72 -23.39
C LYS A 4 23.12 -34.83 -24.56
N GLU A 5 23.24 -35.28 -25.79
CA GLU A 5 22.79 -34.55 -26.99
C GLU A 5 21.27 -34.37 -27.04
N ILE A 6 20.54 -35.37 -26.51
CA ILE A 6 19.07 -35.28 -26.43
C ILE A 6 18.65 -34.27 -25.35
N LEU A 7 19.37 -34.23 -24.24
CA LEU A 7 19.06 -33.27 -23.13
C LEU A 7 19.34 -31.82 -23.51
N ASP A 8 20.45 -31.58 -24.23
CA ASP A 8 20.81 -30.23 -24.71
C ASP A 8 19.81 -29.72 -25.77
N ASN A 9 19.37 -30.59 -26.66
CA ASN A 9 18.37 -30.23 -27.68
C ASN A 9 16.99 -29.98 -27.08
N VAL A 10 16.57 -30.70 -26.04
CA VAL A 10 15.33 -30.46 -25.33
C VAL A 10 15.40 -29.14 -24.53
N GLY A 11 16.55 -28.85 -23.92
CA GLY A 11 16.78 -27.58 -23.21
C GLY A 11 16.67 -26.37 -24.12
N VAL A 12 17.30 -26.44 -25.32
CA VAL A 12 17.26 -25.36 -26.33
C VAL A 12 15.81 -25.18 -26.86
N LEU A 13 15.08 -26.28 -27.07
CA LEU A 13 13.68 -26.21 -27.55
C LEU A 13 12.74 -25.60 -26.54
N VAL A 14 12.91 -25.87 -25.25
CA VAL A 14 12.13 -25.25 -24.16
C VAL A 14 12.46 -23.76 -24.05
N LEU A 15 13.73 -23.39 -24.16
CA LEU A 15 14.13 -21.97 -24.13
C LEU A 15 13.59 -21.19 -25.34
N THR A 16 13.62 -21.78 -26.55
CA THR A 16 13.08 -21.11 -27.77
C THR A 16 11.58 -20.95 -27.70
N VAL A 17 10.83 -21.86 -27.09
CA VAL A 17 9.38 -21.72 -26.87
C VAL A 17 9.06 -20.63 -25.84
N ILE A 18 9.87 -20.49 -24.80
CA ILE A 18 9.68 -19.46 -23.76
C ILE A 18 10.04 -18.05 -24.27
N PHE A 19 11.12 -17.92 -25.07
CA PHE A 19 11.60 -16.61 -25.55
C PHE A 19 11.10 -16.23 -26.96
N GLY A 20 10.63 -17.21 -27.77
CA GLY A 20 10.16 -16.97 -29.13
C GLY A 20 8.71 -16.48 -29.25
N SER A 21 7.92 -16.55 -28.18
CA SER A 21 6.53 -16.04 -28.15
C SER A 21 6.46 -14.66 -27.52
N GLY A 22 7.27 -13.72 -27.98
CA GLY A 22 7.11 -12.31 -27.64
C GLY A 22 5.73 -11.83 -28.08
N LEU A 23 4.96 -11.27 -27.11
CA LEU A 23 3.63 -10.68 -27.20
C LEU A 23 2.47 -11.64 -26.86
N ILE A 24 2.43 -12.10 -25.64
CA ILE A 24 1.13 -12.45 -25.04
C ILE A 24 0.65 -11.21 -24.30
N GLN A 25 -0.30 -10.49 -24.89
CA GLN A 25 -1.14 -9.52 -24.19
C GLN A 25 -1.77 -10.25 -23.02
N ILE A 26 -1.47 -9.79 -21.81
CA ILE A 26 -2.02 -10.33 -20.56
C ILE A 26 -3.46 -9.82 -20.46
N ALA A 27 -4.40 -10.55 -21.08
CA ALA A 27 -5.77 -10.51 -20.63
C ALA A 27 -5.82 -11.21 -19.26
N PRO A 28 -6.68 -10.80 -18.30
CA PRO A 28 -6.77 -11.43 -16.99
C PRO A 28 -7.49 -12.77 -17.10
N ILE A 29 -6.83 -13.74 -17.71
CA ILE A 29 -7.29 -15.11 -17.71
C ILE A 29 -6.63 -15.79 -16.50
N LYS A 30 -7.44 -16.09 -15.47
CA LYS A 30 -7.06 -16.95 -14.34
C LYS A 30 -6.78 -18.40 -14.81
N ILE A 31 -5.86 -18.57 -15.72
CA ILE A 31 -5.36 -19.90 -16.07
C ILE A 31 -3.95 -19.97 -15.45
N ASN A 32 -3.84 -20.76 -14.39
CA ASN A 32 -2.55 -21.06 -13.79
C ASN A 32 -1.71 -21.85 -14.82
N PRO A 33 -0.68 -21.25 -15.47
CA PRO A 33 0.08 -21.91 -16.51
C PRO A 33 0.86 -23.14 -15.99
N TRP A 34 1.05 -23.21 -14.68
CA TRP A 34 1.72 -24.31 -14.01
C TRP A 34 0.86 -25.57 -13.93
N SER A 35 -0.45 -25.46 -13.85
CA SER A 35 -1.34 -26.64 -13.84
C SER A 35 -1.29 -27.41 -15.15
N TRP A 36 -1.12 -26.72 -16.29
CA TRP A 36 -0.96 -27.37 -17.60
C TRP A 36 0.40 -28.09 -17.74
N LEU A 37 1.48 -27.47 -17.24
CA LEU A 37 2.81 -28.04 -17.28
C LEU A 37 2.90 -29.32 -16.44
N ILE A 38 2.28 -29.33 -15.27
CA ILE A 38 2.31 -30.44 -14.31
C ILE A 38 1.47 -31.64 -14.82
N GLN A 39 0.35 -31.40 -15.47
CA GLN A 39 -0.44 -32.49 -16.10
C GLN A 39 0.37 -33.23 -17.17
N ARG A 40 1.39 -32.62 -17.75
CA ARG A 40 2.21 -33.18 -18.83
C ARG A 40 3.47 -33.90 -18.34
N ILE A 41 3.94 -33.65 -17.13
CA ILE A 41 5.20 -34.18 -16.57
C ILE A 41 5.02 -35.53 -15.85
N GLY A 42 3.77 -36.00 -15.65
CA GLY A 42 3.52 -37.35 -15.12
C GLY A 42 3.03 -37.37 -13.68
N ARG A 43 2.14 -38.32 -13.41
CA ARG A 43 1.31 -38.41 -12.21
C ARG A 43 2.06 -38.65 -10.88
N GLU A 44 3.27 -39.15 -10.90
CA GLU A 44 3.98 -39.54 -9.66
C GLU A 44 5.00 -38.46 -9.19
N ALA A 45 5.69 -37.75 -10.10
CA ALA A 45 6.54 -36.63 -9.71
C ALA A 45 5.72 -35.34 -9.44
N GLY A 46 4.48 -35.28 -9.92
CA GLY A 46 3.61 -34.13 -9.81
C GLY A 46 3.03 -33.90 -8.41
N LYS A 47 2.79 -34.95 -7.61
CA LYS A 47 2.05 -34.83 -6.37
C LYS A 47 2.75 -33.97 -5.32
N GLU A 48 4.02 -34.18 -5.11
CA GLU A 48 4.83 -33.39 -4.18
C GLU A 48 4.94 -31.91 -4.61
N LEU A 49 5.00 -31.69 -5.94
CA LEU A 49 5.07 -30.35 -6.51
C LEU A 49 3.70 -29.63 -6.38
N TYR A 50 2.58 -30.35 -6.55
CA TYR A 50 1.24 -29.81 -6.33
C TYR A 50 1.03 -29.41 -4.87
N GLU A 51 1.40 -30.29 -3.92
CA GLU A 51 1.28 -30.00 -2.49
C GLU A 51 2.12 -28.77 -2.09
N LYS A 52 3.32 -28.61 -2.67
CA LYS A 52 4.15 -27.41 -2.46
C LYS A 52 3.55 -26.16 -3.10
N LEU A 53 2.94 -26.27 -4.28
CA LEU A 53 2.27 -25.13 -4.93
C LEU A 53 1.04 -24.69 -4.14
N GLU A 54 0.19 -25.61 -3.72
CA GLU A 54 -0.96 -25.31 -2.87
C GLU A 54 -0.54 -24.65 -1.55
N SER A 55 0.51 -25.19 -0.90
CA SER A 55 1.09 -24.57 0.30
C SER A 55 1.69 -23.19 0.05
N LEU A 56 2.21 -22.92 -1.16
CA LEU A 56 2.71 -21.60 -1.52
C LEU A 56 1.57 -20.63 -1.83
N GLU A 57 0.51 -21.06 -2.50
CA GLU A 57 -0.69 -20.28 -2.74
C GLU A 57 -1.33 -19.84 -1.40
N GLU A 58 -1.52 -20.78 -0.45
CA GLU A 58 -2.02 -20.44 0.89
C GLU A 58 -1.14 -19.42 1.61
N LYS A 59 0.18 -19.55 1.50
CA LYS A 59 1.11 -18.57 2.12
C LYS A 59 1.06 -17.21 1.45
N VAL A 60 0.89 -17.16 0.15
CA VAL A 60 0.74 -15.90 -0.60
C VAL A 60 -0.55 -15.20 -0.20
N ASP A 61 -1.66 -15.94 -0.08
CA ASP A 61 -2.94 -15.41 0.36
C ASP A 61 -2.87 -14.88 1.81
N ASP A 62 -2.26 -15.65 2.74
CA ASP A 62 -2.02 -15.18 4.12
C ASP A 62 -1.15 -13.92 4.15
N LEU A 63 -0.11 -13.86 3.34
CA LEU A 63 0.75 -12.68 3.26
C LEU A 63 -0.01 -11.47 2.71
N ASP A 64 -0.86 -11.64 1.69
CA ASP A 64 -1.67 -10.57 1.13
C ASP A 64 -2.67 -10.01 2.17
N GLU A 65 -3.35 -10.89 2.92
CA GLU A 65 -4.21 -10.47 4.03
C GLU A 65 -3.44 -9.71 5.12
N ARG A 66 -2.26 -10.18 5.48
CA ARG A 66 -1.42 -9.52 6.49
C ARG A 66 -0.90 -8.17 6.00
N VAL A 67 -0.52 -8.07 4.74
CA VAL A 67 -0.10 -6.78 4.13
C VAL A 67 -1.25 -5.78 4.19
N LYS A 68 -2.45 -6.16 3.75
CA LYS A 68 -3.65 -5.30 3.82
C LYS A 68 -3.97 -4.87 5.25
N ALA A 69 -3.88 -5.79 6.21
CA ALA A 69 -4.10 -5.46 7.61
C ALA A 69 -3.04 -4.48 8.15
N HIS A 70 -1.77 -4.66 7.78
CA HIS A 70 -0.70 -3.75 8.15
C HIS A 70 -0.84 -2.37 7.52
N GLU A 71 -1.24 -2.30 6.25
CA GLU A 71 -1.50 -1.04 5.56
C GLU A 71 -2.61 -0.24 6.27
N GLY A 72 -3.73 -0.89 6.60
CA GLY A 72 -4.80 -0.24 7.35
C GLY A 72 -4.38 0.23 8.75
N GLN A 73 -3.59 -0.56 9.47
CA GLN A 73 -3.03 -0.16 10.77
C GLN A 73 -2.06 1.02 10.64
N ARG A 74 -1.24 1.03 9.60
CA ARG A 74 -0.29 2.12 9.33
C ARG A 74 -1.03 3.42 9.03
N GLU A 75 -2.05 3.37 8.18
CA GLU A 75 -2.88 4.53 7.88
C GLU A 75 -3.57 5.09 9.12
N GLU A 76 -4.13 4.23 9.97
CA GLU A 76 -4.74 4.65 11.22
C GLU A 76 -3.71 5.32 12.15
N GLN A 77 -2.52 4.72 12.31
CA GLN A 77 -1.47 5.28 13.15
C GLN A 77 -0.97 6.63 12.63
N GLU A 78 -0.86 6.79 11.31
CA GLU A 78 -0.47 8.04 10.69
C GLU A 78 -1.50 9.14 10.97
N ASN A 79 -2.79 8.83 10.85
CA ASN A 79 -3.87 9.77 11.15
C ASN A 79 -4.00 10.08 12.66
N VAL A 80 -3.66 9.14 13.53
CA VAL A 80 -3.47 9.44 14.97
C VAL A 80 -2.28 10.39 15.17
N GLY A 81 -1.23 10.24 14.41
CA GLY A 81 -0.06 11.14 14.40
C GLY A 81 -0.44 12.55 13.96
N ARG A 82 -1.15 12.70 12.82
CA ARG A 82 -1.68 13.97 12.32
C ARG A 82 -2.54 14.67 13.37
N ARG A 83 -3.49 13.94 13.95
CA ARG A 83 -4.33 14.48 15.03
C ARG A 83 -3.51 15.05 16.19
N ARG A 84 -2.44 14.38 16.61
CA ARG A 84 -1.57 14.86 17.69
C ARG A 84 -0.83 16.13 17.30
N ARG A 85 -0.35 16.24 16.05
CA ARG A 85 0.30 17.46 15.55
C ARG A 85 -0.67 18.64 15.52
N ILE A 86 -1.88 18.43 14.98
CA ILE A 86 -2.94 19.44 14.92
C ILE A 86 -3.31 19.94 16.32
N LEU A 87 -3.53 19.04 17.29
CA LEU A 87 -3.87 19.42 18.66
C LEU A 87 -2.74 20.21 19.30
N ARG A 88 -1.48 19.80 19.14
CA ARG A 88 -0.33 20.49 19.68
C ARG A 88 -0.20 21.88 19.08
N PHE A 89 -0.27 21.99 17.77
CA PHE A 89 -0.19 23.28 17.07
C PHE A 89 -1.30 24.24 17.49
N ALA A 90 -2.52 23.72 17.63
CA ALA A 90 -3.64 24.52 18.15
C ALA A 90 -3.38 25.03 19.58
N ASP A 91 -2.74 24.23 20.43
CA ASP A 91 -2.38 24.64 21.80
C ASP A 91 -1.25 25.68 21.82
N GLU A 92 -0.28 25.56 20.91
CA GLU A 92 0.80 26.56 20.72
C GLU A 92 0.20 27.89 20.28
N CYS A 93 -0.69 27.90 19.28
CA CYS A 93 -1.40 29.12 18.86
C CYS A 93 -2.25 29.73 19.99
N ARG A 94 -2.92 28.92 20.84
CA ARG A 94 -3.67 29.43 22.01
C ARG A 94 -2.80 30.09 23.04
N LYS A 95 -1.53 29.73 23.11
CA LYS A 95 -0.52 30.37 23.97
C LYS A 95 0.14 31.58 23.32
N ASN A 96 -0.34 32.01 22.15
CA ASN A 96 0.22 33.07 21.32
C ASN A 96 1.67 32.77 20.87
N GLU A 97 2.05 31.51 20.70
CA GLU A 97 3.29 31.16 20.05
C GLU A 97 3.16 31.46 18.54
N LYS A 98 4.14 32.16 17.99
CA LYS A 98 4.15 32.51 16.56
C LYS A 98 4.73 31.37 15.74
N HIS A 99 4.17 31.20 14.56
CA HIS A 99 4.59 30.17 13.60
C HIS A 99 4.85 30.79 12.23
N SER A 100 5.74 30.15 11.45
CA SER A 100 5.99 30.56 10.07
C SER A 100 4.82 30.16 9.16
N LEU A 101 4.74 30.79 8.00
CA LEU A 101 3.78 30.46 6.96
C LEU A 101 3.90 28.98 6.55
N GLU A 102 5.15 28.47 6.44
CA GLU A 102 5.41 27.09 6.06
C GLU A 102 4.86 26.11 7.09
N HIS A 103 5.02 26.40 8.38
CA HIS A 103 4.50 25.56 9.46
C HIS A 103 2.96 25.53 9.46
N PHE A 104 2.32 26.67 9.19
CA PHE A 104 0.87 26.71 8.98
C PHE A 104 0.44 25.84 7.79
N ASN A 105 1.15 25.92 6.65
CA ASN A 105 0.84 25.14 5.47
C ASN A 105 0.92 23.64 5.75
N GLU A 106 1.99 23.17 6.44
CA GLU A 106 2.12 21.76 6.83
C GLU A 106 0.93 21.28 7.70
N ILE A 107 0.49 22.10 8.65
CA ILE A 107 -0.66 21.74 9.51
C ILE A 107 -1.98 21.81 8.76
N LEU A 108 -2.13 22.70 7.77
CA LEU A 108 -3.34 22.72 6.91
C LEU A 108 -3.40 21.51 6.00
N ASP A 109 -2.27 21.01 5.53
CA ASP A 109 -2.20 19.74 4.79
C ASP A 109 -2.58 18.57 5.70
N ASP A 110 -2.01 18.49 6.92
CA ASP A 110 -2.41 17.50 7.93
C ASP A 110 -3.93 17.57 8.24
N ASN A 111 -4.51 18.78 8.33
CA ASN A 111 -5.95 18.97 8.53
C ASN A 111 -6.76 18.38 7.38
N SER A 112 -6.33 18.64 6.15
CA SER A 112 -7.04 18.18 4.94
C SER A 112 -7.03 16.66 4.84
N GLU A 113 -5.86 16.04 5.00
CA GLU A 113 -5.70 14.60 4.96
C GLU A 113 -6.41 13.90 6.13
N TYR A 114 -6.37 14.50 7.33
CA TYR A 114 -7.12 13.99 8.49
C TYR A 114 -8.63 14.02 8.26
N LYS A 115 -9.17 15.12 7.70
CA LYS A 115 -10.61 15.23 7.35
C LYS A 115 -11.01 14.19 6.32
N GLN A 116 -10.19 14.01 5.28
CA GLN A 116 -10.44 13.00 4.24
C GLN A 116 -10.50 11.61 4.85
N TYR A 117 -9.49 11.22 5.62
CA TYR A 117 -9.44 9.93 6.29
C TYR A 117 -10.67 9.68 7.18
N CYS A 118 -11.06 10.67 7.98
CA CYS A 118 -12.27 10.58 8.83
C CYS A 118 -13.55 10.37 8.03
N SER A 119 -13.65 10.96 6.84
CA SER A 119 -14.83 10.79 5.96
C SER A 119 -14.90 9.38 5.36
N GLU A 120 -13.75 8.79 5.05
CA GLU A 120 -13.63 7.45 4.49
C GLU A 120 -13.75 6.35 5.56
N HIS A 121 -13.44 6.69 6.83
CA HIS A 121 -13.44 5.78 7.97
C HIS A 121 -14.39 6.23 9.09
N PRO A 122 -15.72 6.05 8.94
CA PRO A 122 -16.71 6.55 9.91
C PRO A 122 -16.57 5.95 11.33
N LYS A 123 -15.90 4.81 11.46
CA LYS A 123 -15.60 4.17 12.77
C LYS A 123 -14.43 4.81 13.50
N PHE A 124 -13.61 5.58 12.80
CA PHE A 124 -12.48 6.28 13.41
C PHE A 124 -12.99 7.44 14.26
N LYS A 125 -12.45 7.56 15.48
CA LYS A 125 -12.91 8.59 16.44
C LYS A 125 -12.41 9.99 16.02
N ASN A 126 -13.19 10.69 15.21
CA ASN A 126 -12.85 11.98 14.61
C ASN A 126 -13.25 13.22 15.43
N ASP A 127 -14.26 13.14 16.32
CA ASP A 127 -14.82 14.30 17.04
C ASP A 127 -13.82 15.04 17.96
N LYS A 128 -12.72 14.38 18.32
CA LYS A 128 -11.73 14.93 19.26
C LYS A 128 -10.88 16.07 18.71
N CYS A 129 -10.89 16.30 17.41
CA CYS A 129 -10.01 17.26 16.75
C CYS A 129 -10.76 18.37 16.00
N ALA A 130 -12.06 18.24 15.77
CA ALA A 130 -12.84 19.16 14.94
C ALA A 130 -12.68 20.63 15.36
N ILE A 131 -12.84 20.94 16.65
CA ILE A 131 -12.70 22.30 17.18
C ILE A 131 -11.29 22.85 16.98
N SER A 132 -10.24 22.00 17.12
CA SER A 132 -8.86 22.43 16.95
C SER A 132 -8.54 22.69 15.49
N VAL A 133 -9.08 21.90 14.57
CA VAL A 133 -8.98 22.11 13.12
C VAL A 133 -9.57 23.47 12.73
N GLU A 134 -10.80 23.76 13.15
CA GLU A 134 -11.43 25.06 12.89
C GLU A 134 -10.65 26.23 13.52
N PHE A 135 -10.10 26.02 14.70
CA PHE A 135 -9.29 27.04 15.37
C PHE A 135 -8.02 27.36 14.59
N VAL A 136 -7.29 26.35 14.13
CA VAL A 136 -6.07 26.50 13.31
C VAL A 136 -6.39 27.23 12.00
N GLU A 137 -7.48 26.88 11.32
CA GLU A 137 -7.91 27.57 10.09
C GLU A 137 -8.24 29.06 10.32
N LYS A 138 -8.83 29.39 11.47
CA LYS A 138 -9.11 30.78 11.87
C LYS A 138 -7.83 31.53 12.22
N ALA A 139 -6.91 30.87 12.94
CA ALA A 139 -5.62 31.47 13.30
C ALA A 139 -4.80 31.78 12.03
N TYR A 140 -4.76 30.85 11.08
CA TYR A 140 -4.11 31.07 9.78
C TYR A 140 -4.68 32.29 9.05
N LYS A 141 -6.01 32.38 8.92
CA LYS A 141 -6.65 33.53 8.26
C LYS A 141 -6.30 34.85 8.94
N HIS A 142 -6.29 34.86 10.28
CA HIS A 142 -5.89 36.04 11.03
C HIS A 142 -4.46 36.42 10.75
N CYS A 143 -3.51 35.49 10.76
CA CYS A 143 -2.11 35.75 10.44
C CYS A 143 -1.92 36.27 9.01
N VAL A 144 -2.67 35.74 8.03
CA VAL A 144 -2.66 36.23 6.64
C VAL A 144 -3.19 37.66 6.55
N GLU A 145 -4.27 38.00 7.26
CA GLU A 145 -4.88 39.33 7.23
C GLU A 145 -4.02 40.38 7.93
N THR A 146 -3.26 40.00 8.94
CA THR A 146 -2.46 40.91 9.78
C THR A 146 -0.97 40.87 9.49
N ASP A 147 -0.52 39.99 8.58
CA ASP A 147 0.88 39.70 8.30
C ASP A 147 1.70 39.35 9.58
N ASP A 148 1.04 38.60 10.51
CA ASP A 148 1.59 38.27 11.83
C ASP A 148 2.17 36.84 11.86
N PHE A 149 3.03 36.54 10.89
CA PHE A 149 3.84 35.32 10.87
C PHE A 149 5.17 35.52 11.61
N LEU A 150 5.88 34.41 11.89
CA LEU A 150 7.22 34.41 12.49
C LEU A 150 8.24 34.93 11.48
#